data_8ae771f0429a3c0141a7552626c5fb25
#
_entry.id   8ae771f0429a3c0141a7552626c5fb25
#
_cell.length_a   1.000
_cell.length_b   1.000
_cell.length_c   1.000
_cell.angle_alpha   90.00
_cell.angle_beta   90.00
_cell.angle_gamma   90.00
#
_symmetry.space_group_name_H-M   'P 1'
#
loop_
_entity.id
_entity.type
_entity.pdbx_description
1 polymer ?
#
loop_
_entity_poly.entity_id
_entity_poly.type
_entity_poly.pdbx_seq_one_letter_code
_entity_poly.pdbx_strand_id
1 'polypeptide(L)'
;MARLEYQRKVISDPEKQEGLLANILKAIADDKSLVLFNTIANAGGNTDILIRRLGLTRKQYYSRISALLKAGLISRKNSQYQLTSFGRIVYDAQLMIGRAANTIWKLKAIDSLEEEHKLPVDERNKIINTLIDNQDIIKILVKQS
;
A
#
# COMPACT_ATOMS: atom_id res chain seq x y z
N MET A 1 -24.73 1.22 -14.23
CA MET A 1 -24.42 2.43 -15.05
C MET A 1 -24.24 3.66 -14.18
N ALA A 2 -25.22 4.06 -13.35
CA ALA A 2 -25.11 5.22 -12.46
C ALA A 2 -23.90 5.14 -11.48
N ARG A 3 -23.56 3.96 -10.98
CA ARG A 3 -22.42 3.73 -10.07
C ARG A 3 -21.06 3.97 -10.75
N LEU A 4 -20.93 3.57 -12.02
CA LEU A 4 -19.71 3.79 -12.80
C LEU A 4 -19.53 5.25 -13.18
N GLU A 5 -20.62 5.97 -13.48
CA GLU A 5 -20.57 7.41 -13.76
C GLU A 5 -20.23 8.21 -12.51
N TYR A 6 -20.78 7.83 -11.35
CA TYR A 6 -20.42 8.44 -10.07
C TYR A 6 -18.95 8.25 -9.76
N GLN A 7 -18.42 7.03 -9.94
CA GLN A 7 -17.00 6.76 -9.72
C GLN A 7 -16.11 7.52 -10.69
N ARG A 8 -16.50 7.67 -11.95
CA ARG A 8 -15.76 8.51 -12.91
C ARG A 8 -15.70 9.97 -12.47
N LYS A 9 -16.80 10.52 -11.95
CA LYS A 9 -16.83 11.89 -11.43
C LYS A 9 -15.94 12.06 -10.21
N VAL A 10 -15.94 11.06 -9.31
CA VAL A 10 -15.06 11.08 -8.12
C VAL A 10 -13.59 11.07 -8.52
N ILE A 11 -13.21 10.28 -9.53
CA ILE A 11 -11.84 10.19 -10.03
C ILE A 11 -11.37 11.48 -10.70
N SER A 12 -12.28 12.23 -11.34
CA SER A 12 -11.94 13.48 -12.03
C SER A 12 -11.85 14.70 -11.11
N ASP A 13 -12.33 14.60 -9.87
CA ASP A 13 -12.30 15.68 -8.88
C ASP A 13 -11.16 15.44 -7.89
N PRO A 14 -10.10 16.30 -7.88
CA PRO A 14 -8.92 16.08 -7.03
C PRO A 14 -9.23 15.96 -5.54
N GLU A 15 -10.16 16.80 -5.02
CA GLU A 15 -10.52 16.75 -3.59
C GLU A 15 -11.20 15.43 -3.22
N LYS A 16 -12.11 14.95 -4.06
CA LYS A 16 -12.79 13.68 -3.87
C LYS A 16 -11.85 12.49 -4.03
N GLN A 17 -10.89 12.59 -4.93
CA GLN A 17 -9.86 11.58 -5.13
C GLN A 17 -8.97 11.46 -3.88
N GLU A 18 -8.56 12.57 -3.30
CA GLU A 18 -7.78 12.58 -2.05
C GLU A 18 -8.57 11.98 -0.88
N GLY A 19 -9.85 12.32 -0.76
CA GLY A 19 -10.75 11.76 0.25
C GLY A 19 -10.92 10.26 0.11
N LEU A 20 -11.07 9.76 -1.12
CA LEU A 20 -11.16 8.33 -1.41
C LEU A 20 -9.87 7.60 -1.03
N LEU A 21 -8.73 8.13 -1.43
CA LEU A 21 -7.42 7.57 -1.08
C LEU A 21 -7.20 7.55 0.44
N ALA A 22 -7.54 8.62 1.13
CA ALA A 22 -7.42 8.69 2.59
C ALA A 22 -8.25 7.60 3.28
N ASN A 23 -9.46 7.34 2.80
CA ASN A 23 -10.32 6.29 3.35
C ASN A 23 -9.74 4.89 3.12
N ILE A 24 -9.16 4.65 1.94
CA ILE A 24 -8.48 3.39 1.62
C ILE A 24 -7.28 3.18 2.56
N LEU A 25 -6.45 4.19 2.72
CA LEU A 25 -5.28 4.13 3.60
C LEU A 25 -5.67 3.93 5.07
N LYS A 26 -6.75 4.58 5.53
CA LYS A 26 -7.28 4.38 6.89
C LYS A 26 -7.69 2.94 7.16
N ALA A 27 -8.19 2.23 6.16
CA ALA A 27 -8.60 0.84 6.32
C ALA A 27 -7.42 -0.10 6.69
N ILE A 28 -6.18 0.28 6.36
CA ILE A 28 -4.97 -0.50 6.65
C ILE A 28 -3.96 0.24 7.54
N ALA A 29 -4.32 1.42 8.08
CA ALA A 29 -3.36 2.29 8.77
C ALA A 29 -2.96 1.81 10.17
N ASP A 30 -3.82 1.10 10.89
CA ASP A 30 -3.44 0.57 12.18
C ASP A 30 -2.73 -0.78 12.05
N ASP A 31 -1.90 -1.12 13.02
CA ASP A 31 -1.07 -2.32 13.01
C ASP A 31 -1.89 -3.61 12.87
N LYS A 32 -3.02 -3.73 13.56
CA LYS A 32 -3.88 -4.91 13.50
C LYS A 32 -4.58 -5.06 12.16
N SER A 33 -5.05 -3.95 11.58
CA SER A 33 -5.67 -3.95 10.24
C SER A 33 -4.64 -4.31 9.17
N LEU A 34 -3.43 -3.79 9.27
CA LEU A 34 -2.35 -4.10 8.32
C LEU A 34 -1.97 -5.57 8.40
N VAL A 35 -1.81 -6.12 9.60
CA VAL A 35 -1.50 -7.55 9.79
C VAL A 35 -2.64 -8.41 9.25
N LEU A 36 -3.89 -8.04 9.50
CA LEU A 36 -5.06 -8.75 8.97
C LEU A 36 -5.07 -8.75 7.43
N PHE A 37 -4.88 -7.60 6.83
CA PHE A 37 -4.82 -7.45 5.37
C PHE A 37 -3.69 -8.30 4.77
N ASN A 38 -2.50 -8.24 5.34
CA ASN A 38 -1.36 -9.02 4.88
C ASN A 38 -1.56 -10.53 5.08
N THR A 39 -2.21 -10.93 6.16
CA THR A 39 -2.53 -12.34 6.41
C THR A 39 -3.52 -12.87 5.36
N ILE A 40 -4.56 -12.10 5.04
CA ILE A 40 -5.50 -12.45 3.96
C ILE A 40 -4.76 -12.56 2.62
N ALA A 41 -3.86 -11.64 2.34
CA ALA A 41 -3.07 -11.63 1.10
C ALA A 41 -2.20 -12.89 0.94
N ASN A 42 -1.57 -13.34 2.02
CA ASN A 42 -0.59 -14.42 1.96
C ASN A 42 -1.19 -15.82 2.16
N ALA A 43 -2.22 -15.93 2.99
CA ALA A 43 -2.75 -17.22 3.38
C ALA A 43 -4.26 -17.37 3.13
N GLY A 44 -4.99 -16.27 2.96
CA GLY A 44 -6.43 -16.28 3.01
C GLY A 44 -6.91 -16.78 4.36
N GLY A 45 -8.11 -17.30 4.43
CA GLY A 45 -8.59 -17.98 5.60
C GLY A 45 -10.03 -17.66 5.96
N ASN A 46 -10.60 -18.53 6.79
CA ASN A 46 -11.91 -18.29 7.36
C ASN A 46 -11.82 -17.43 8.64
N THR A 47 -12.97 -16.91 9.06
CA THR A 47 -13.11 -16.01 10.20
C THR A 47 -12.47 -16.57 11.48
N ASP A 48 -12.73 -17.82 11.82
CA ASP A 48 -12.27 -18.42 13.08
C ASP A 48 -10.75 -18.55 13.13
N ILE A 49 -10.15 -18.95 12.01
CA ILE A 49 -8.69 -19.05 11.89
C ILE A 49 -8.04 -17.68 12.04
N LEU A 50 -8.59 -16.66 11.37
CA LEU A 50 -8.05 -15.30 11.40
C LEU A 50 -8.16 -14.68 12.81
N ILE A 51 -9.31 -14.80 13.46
CA ILE A 51 -9.52 -14.31 14.82
C ILE A 51 -8.51 -14.93 15.79
N ARG A 52 -8.35 -16.26 15.71
CA ARG A 52 -7.44 -17.01 16.58
C ARG A 52 -5.98 -16.62 16.35
N ARG A 53 -5.57 -16.58 15.09
CA ARG A 53 -4.18 -16.27 14.70
C ARG A 53 -3.77 -14.86 15.08
N LEU A 54 -4.69 -13.90 14.98
CA LEU A 54 -4.41 -12.48 15.21
C LEU A 54 -4.69 -12.01 16.65
N GLY A 55 -5.29 -12.87 17.48
CA GLY A 55 -5.62 -12.52 18.86
C GLY A 55 -6.63 -11.37 18.97
N LEU A 56 -7.53 -11.23 18.00
CA LEU A 56 -8.55 -10.20 17.99
C LEU A 56 -9.80 -10.67 18.71
N THR A 57 -10.55 -9.72 19.31
CA THR A 57 -11.94 -9.99 19.70
C THR A 57 -12.79 -10.07 18.43
N ARG A 58 -13.96 -10.72 18.51
CA ARG A 58 -14.89 -10.77 17.37
C ARG A 58 -15.30 -9.38 16.91
N LYS A 59 -15.55 -8.47 17.84
CA LYS A 59 -15.91 -7.07 17.53
C LYS A 59 -14.80 -6.36 16.78
N GLN A 60 -13.55 -6.49 17.23
CA GLN A 60 -12.39 -5.91 16.57
C GLN A 60 -12.20 -6.48 15.16
N TYR A 61 -12.35 -7.79 15.02
CA TYR A 61 -12.23 -8.48 13.73
C TYR A 61 -13.28 -7.99 12.73
N TYR A 62 -14.56 -8.02 13.10
CA TYR A 62 -15.65 -7.62 12.19
C TYR A 62 -15.59 -6.15 11.82
N SER A 63 -15.18 -5.28 12.73
CA SER A 63 -14.99 -3.86 12.45
C SER A 63 -13.93 -3.66 11.36
N ARG A 64 -12.81 -4.36 11.45
CA ARG A 64 -11.72 -4.26 10.48
C ARG A 64 -12.05 -4.91 9.14
N ILE A 65 -12.68 -6.08 9.16
CA ILE A 65 -13.16 -6.74 7.94
C ILE A 65 -14.15 -5.83 7.20
N SER A 66 -15.09 -5.22 7.93
CA SER A 66 -16.06 -4.28 7.35
C SER A 66 -15.37 -3.11 6.64
N ALA A 67 -14.34 -2.54 7.27
CA ALA A 67 -13.56 -1.45 6.67
C ALA A 67 -12.83 -1.89 5.40
N LEU A 68 -12.21 -3.06 5.42
CA LEU A 68 -11.52 -3.62 4.24
C LEU A 68 -12.49 -3.92 3.10
N LEU A 69 -13.67 -4.46 3.42
CA LEU A 69 -14.73 -4.71 2.42
C LEU A 69 -15.24 -3.41 1.80
N LYS A 70 -15.52 -2.39 2.62
CA LYS A 70 -15.99 -1.07 2.16
C LYS A 70 -14.97 -0.37 1.30
N ALA A 71 -13.69 -0.52 1.62
CA ALA A 71 -12.60 0.03 0.82
C ALA A 71 -12.38 -0.73 -0.50
N GLY A 72 -13.02 -1.88 -0.69
CA GLY A 72 -12.89 -2.69 -1.89
C GLY A 72 -11.58 -3.50 -1.97
N LEU A 73 -10.90 -3.68 -0.84
CA LEU A 73 -9.60 -4.35 -0.78
C LEU A 73 -9.72 -5.87 -0.71
N ILE A 74 -10.81 -6.36 -0.13
CA ILE A 74 -11.08 -7.80 0.00
C ILE A 74 -12.49 -8.12 -0.47
N SER A 75 -12.70 -9.39 -0.80
CA SER A 75 -14.01 -9.96 -1.09
C SER A 75 -14.17 -11.28 -0.37
N ARG A 76 -15.42 -11.68 -0.15
CA ARG A 76 -15.74 -12.98 0.45
C ARG A 76 -16.14 -13.95 -0.65
N LYS A 77 -15.50 -15.12 -0.66
CA LYS A 77 -15.81 -16.19 -1.59
C LYS A 77 -15.71 -17.55 -0.87
N ASN A 78 -16.77 -18.35 -0.93
CA ASN A 78 -16.79 -19.67 -0.30
C ASN A 78 -16.43 -19.63 1.18
N SER A 79 -17.00 -18.71 1.93
CA SER A 79 -16.76 -18.49 3.37
C SER A 79 -15.33 -18.08 3.72
N GLN A 80 -14.53 -17.69 2.73
CA GLN A 80 -13.17 -17.21 2.91
C GLN A 80 -13.01 -15.81 2.34
N TYR A 81 -12.10 -15.03 2.96
CA TYR A 81 -11.72 -13.73 2.45
C TYR A 81 -10.49 -13.83 1.56
N GLN A 82 -10.49 -13.05 0.50
CA GLN A 82 -9.38 -12.96 -0.45
C GLN A 82 -9.22 -11.52 -0.93
N LEU A 83 -8.06 -11.17 -1.43
CA LEU A 83 -7.84 -9.86 -2.03
C LEU A 83 -8.62 -9.74 -3.33
N THR A 84 -9.19 -8.55 -3.54
CA THR A 84 -9.67 -8.13 -4.85
C THR A 84 -8.47 -7.77 -5.74
N SER A 85 -8.70 -7.54 -7.03
CA SER A 85 -7.64 -7.00 -7.91
C SER A 85 -7.12 -5.66 -7.40
N PHE A 86 -8.00 -4.79 -6.92
CA PHE A 86 -7.60 -3.54 -6.29
C PHE A 86 -6.78 -3.78 -5.02
N GLY A 87 -7.22 -4.72 -4.17
CA GLY A 87 -6.48 -5.12 -2.98
C GLY A 87 -5.06 -5.60 -3.27
N ARG A 88 -4.85 -6.30 -4.40
CA ARG A 88 -3.51 -6.74 -4.82
C ARG A 88 -2.61 -5.56 -5.16
N ILE A 89 -3.15 -4.55 -5.84
CA ILE A 89 -2.40 -3.32 -6.16
C ILE A 89 -2.01 -2.60 -4.87
N VAL A 90 -2.94 -2.44 -3.93
CA VAL A 90 -2.68 -1.80 -2.64
C VAL A 90 -1.67 -2.61 -1.82
N TYR A 91 -1.77 -3.94 -1.84
CA TYR A 91 -0.82 -4.82 -1.19
C TYR A 91 0.62 -4.61 -1.71
N ASP A 92 0.80 -4.61 -3.02
CA ASP A 92 2.11 -4.36 -3.62
C ASP A 92 2.63 -2.96 -3.29
N ALA A 93 1.76 -1.95 -3.30
CA ALA A 93 2.12 -0.58 -2.96
C ALA A 93 2.60 -0.47 -1.50
N GLN A 94 1.90 -1.10 -0.54
CA GLN A 94 2.33 -1.06 0.86
C GLN A 94 3.63 -1.83 1.10
N LEU A 95 3.88 -2.92 0.37
CA LEU A 95 5.16 -3.61 0.42
C LEU A 95 6.31 -2.73 -0.08
N MET A 96 6.07 -1.97 -1.14
CA MET A 96 7.05 -1.01 -1.67
C MET A 96 7.40 0.06 -0.63
N ILE A 97 6.40 0.62 0.03
CA ILE A 97 6.59 1.58 1.12
C ILE A 97 7.47 0.97 2.23
N GLY A 98 7.17 -0.26 2.63
CA GLY A 98 7.94 -0.98 3.64
C GLY A 98 9.39 -1.21 3.24
N ARG A 99 9.63 -1.61 1.99
CA ARG A 99 10.99 -1.79 1.45
C ARG A 99 11.76 -0.48 1.43
N ALA A 100 11.12 0.61 1.01
CA ALA A 100 11.74 1.94 1.04
C ALA A 100 12.06 2.36 2.47
N ALA A 101 11.16 2.15 3.41
CA ALA A 101 11.40 2.46 4.83
C ALA A 101 12.58 1.68 5.40
N ASN A 102 12.76 0.42 5.01
CA ASN A 102 13.90 -0.40 5.43
C ASN A 102 15.24 0.08 4.86
N THR A 103 15.22 0.85 3.78
CA THR A 103 16.42 1.42 3.16
C THR A 103 16.48 2.95 3.29
N ILE A 104 15.78 3.50 4.27
CA ILE A 104 15.67 4.95 4.43
C ILE A 104 17.01 5.66 4.57
N TRP A 105 18.01 5.02 5.19
CA TRP A 105 19.33 5.58 5.34
C TRP A 105 20.06 5.74 4.00
N LYS A 106 19.82 4.84 3.04
CA LYS A 106 20.35 4.97 1.67
C LYS A 106 19.67 6.13 0.92
N LEU A 107 18.36 6.28 1.10
CA LEU A 107 17.61 7.40 0.51
C LEU A 107 18.09 8.74 1.06
N LYS A 108 18.30 8.82 2.36
CA LYS A 108 18.89 10.03 3.00
C LYS A 108 20.30 10.33 2.49
N ALA A 109 21.11 9.30 2.25
CA ALA A 109 22.45 9.48 1.67
C ALA A 109 22.36 10.09 0.24
N ILE A 110 21.43 9.63 -0.57
CA ILE A 110 21.18 10.18 -1.91
C ILE A 110 20.78 11.66 -1.81
N ASP A 111 19.83 11.98 -0.93
CA ASP A 111 19.37 13.35 -0.72
C ASP A 111 20.52 14.27 -0.28
N SER A 112 21.37 13.81 0.65
CA SER A 112 22.52 14.58 1.13
C SER A 112 23.53 14.84 0.01
N LEU A 113 23.81 13.86 -0.83
CA LEU A 113 24.73 14.01 -1.97
C LEU A 113 24.20 15.02 -2.99
N GLU A 114 22.90 15.03 -3.25
CA GLU A 114 22.26 15.98 -4.16
C GLU A 114 22.37 17.42 -3.63
N GLU A 115 22.14 17.63 -2.33
CA GLU A 115 22.25 18.95 -1.70
C GLU A 115 23.66 19.51 -1.70
N GLU A 116 24.65 18.67 -1.35
CA GLU A 116 26.05 19.08 -1.20
C GLU A 116 26.77 19.31 -2.53
N HIS A 117 26.48 18.53 -3.55
CA HIS A 117 27.31 18.47 -4.75
C HIS A 117 26.63 18.91 -6.05
N LYS A 118 25.34 19.21 -6.05
CA LYS A 118 24.57 19.59 -7.27
C LYS A 118 24.91 18.65 -8.45
N LEU A 119 24.72 17.37 -8.23
CA LEU A 119 25.13 16.33 -9.17
C LEU A 119 24.41 16.43 -10.52
N PRO A 120 25.11 16.23 -11.65
CA PRO A 120 24.47 15.99 -12.93
C PRO A 120 23.55 14.76 -12.88
N VAL A 121 22.51 14.76 -13.71
CA VAL A 121 21.50 13.70 -13.73
C VAL A 121 22.14 12.30 -13.92
N ASP A 122 23.12 12.17 -14.80
CA ASP A 122 23.79 10.89 -15.07
C ASP A 122 24.55 10.35 -13.84
N GLU A 123 25.23 11.21 -13.12
CA GLU A 123 25.94 10.84 -11.89
C GLU A 123 24.99 10.48 -10.78
N ARG A 124 23.90 11.24 -10.63
CA ARG A 124 22.82 10.94 -9.68
C ARG A 124 22.23 9.55 -9.95
N ASN A 125 21.93 9.26 -11.21
CA ASN A 125 21.37 7.96 -11.59
C ASN A 125 22.32 6.80 -11.31
N LYS A 126 23.62 6.98 -11.52
CA LYS A 126 24.66 5.99 -11.18
C LYS A 126 24.67 5.69 -9.68
N ILE A 127 24.59 6.72 -8.86
CA ILE A 127 24.56 6.59 -7.40
C ILE A 127 23.32 5.82 -6.96
N ILE A 128 22.14 6.17 -7.50
CA ILE A 128 20.89 5.48 -7.21
C ILE A 128 21.00 4.00 -7.57
N ASN A 129 21.48 3.68 -8.77
CA ASN A 129 21.63 2.30 -9.23
C ASN A 129 22.65 1.50 -8.38
N THR A 130 23.63 2.18 -7.81
CA THR A 130 24.65 1.54 -6.96
C THR A 130 24.11 1.25 -5.55
N LEU A 131 23.37 2.20 -4.95
CA LEU A 131 22.91 2.10 -3.57
C LEU A 131 21.62 1.31 -3.42
N ILE A 132 20.71 1.39 -4.38
CA ILE A 132 19.37 0.80 -4.30
C ILE A 132 19.33 -0.51 -5.08
N ASP A 133 18.90 -1.58 -4.43
CA ASP A 133 18.76 -2.90 -5.04
C ASP A 133 17.40 -3.11 -5.72
N ASN A 134 16.35 -2.50 -5.17
CA ASN A 134 14.99 -2.70 -5.65
C ASN A 134 14.74 -1.92 -6.94
N GLN A 135 14.41 -2.64 -8.02
CA GLN A 135 14.22 -2.06 -9.35
C GLN A 135 13.03 -1.10 -9.41
N ASP A 136 11.96 -1.37 -8.68
CA ASP A 136 10.77 -0.51 -8.67
C ASP A 136 11.07 0.83 -8.00
N ILE A 137 11.83 0.82 -6.92
CA ILE A 137 12.29 2.04 -6.24
C ILE A 137 13.22 2.83 -7.16
N ILE A 138 14.17 2.17 -7.82
CA ILE A 138 15.08 2.80 -8.79
C ILE A 138 14.28 3.53 -9.87
N LYS A 139 13.29 2.87 -10.46
CA LYS A 139 12.44 3.48 -11.51
C LYS A 139 11.74 4.75 -11.04
N ILE A 140 11.27 4.77 -9.79
CA ILE A 140 10.61 5.95 -9.20
C ILE A 140 11.61 7.10 -9.05
N LEU A 141 12.80 6.82 -8.52
CA LEU A 141 13.81 7.85 -8.26
C LEU A 141 14.42 8.42 -9.55
N VAL A 142 14.64 7.59 -10.54
CA VAL A 142 15.22 8.00 -11.83
C VAL A 142 14.25 8.85 -12.66
N LYS A 143 12.94 8.62 -12.55
CA LYS A 143 11.92 9.39 -13.28
C LYS A 143 11.80 10.86 -12.85
N GLN A 144 12.33 11.21 -11.70
CA GLN A 144 12.23 12.58 -11.14
C GLN A 144 13.36 13.51 -11.61
N SER A 145 14.14 13.08 -12.52
CA SER A 145 15.25 13.87 -13.09
C SER A 145 14.78 14.85 -14.16
#